data_55197f0138bd063bd0147636d93557d7
#
_entry.id   55197f0138bd063bd0147636d93557d7
#
_cell.length_a   1.000
_cell.length_b   1.000
_cell.length_c   1.000
_cell.angle_alpha   90.00
_cell.angle_beta   90.00
_cell.angle_gamma   90.00
#
_symmetry.space_group_name_H-M   'P 1'
#
loop_
_entity.id
_entity.type
_entity.pdbx_description
1 polymer ?
#
loop_
_entity_poly.entity_id
_entity_poly.type
_entity_poly.pdbx_seq_one_letter_code
_entity_poly.pdbx_strand_id
1 'polypeptide(L)'
;MEKKINYKLVNLTLIILAIFFLYKTGNLWMGMVNKIVDIIIPFLFAFALAYALHPILKYLQKKKIPKGLGVTIIVLTLTLIVAALIYVVSTVLVGQLSNLFNSILAFINKLSNYDFGSDVNLSGLESSLNDIFKNIMASVGQYVSNGTIHLVNSSLGILSKVCIAAAAFVYLLIDMDKIRDGVRKFFKKRTKKTYEFVSSLDHQMKKYLSGLVIVMIISVFEYSIVYSLIGHPDALLLGLLAGFANLIPYFGGIMNNCVAAVTAFVISPSLFIKTLIVFTVLSMVDSYIINANVYGKTNSIHPLMVIFSVFAGSAVFGIMGIVISFPLAILMVTTYKFYKDDIFQNIRGGTKKIIEK
;
A
#
# COMPACT_ATOMS: atom_id res chain seq x y z
N MET A 1 44.81 -17.60 -40.66
CA MET A 1 43.60 -17.91 -39.90
C MET A 1 43.12 -16.62 -39.21
N GLU A 2 42.22 -15.86 -39.83
CA GLU A 2 41.62 -14.70 -39.19
C GLU A 2 40.64 -15.18 -38.11
N LYS A 3 40.97 -14.95 -36.85
CA LYS A 3 40.05 -15.20 -35.73
C LYS A 3 38.89 -14.24 -35.85
N LYS A 4 37.74 -14.70 -36.37
CA LYS A 4 36.49 -13.91 -36.38
C LYS A 4 36.12 -13.53 -34.93
N ILE A 5 36.14 -12.25 -34.65
CA ILE A 5 35.73 -11.71 -33.35
C ILE A 5 34.26 -12.08 -33.08
N ASN A 6 34.02 -12.77 -31.97
CA ASN A 6 32.67 -13.12 -31.59
C ASN A 6 31.97 -11.92 -30.94
N TYR A 7 31.29 -11.11 -31.74
CA TYR A 7 30.59 -9.89 -31.29
C TYR A 7 29.59 -10.14 -30.15
N LYS A 8 29.01 -11.34 -30.03
CA LYS A 8 28.11 -11.67 -28.91
C LYS A 8 28.88 -11.75 -27.59
N LEU A 9 30.09 -12.32 -27.60
CA LEU A 9 30.96 -12.36 -26.41
C LEU A 9 31.45 -10.94 -26.04
N VAL A 10 31.84 -10.15 -27.03
CA VAL A 10 32.28 -8.76 -26.82
C VAL A 10 31.14 -7.94 -26.22
N ASN A 11 29.93 -8.03 -26.76
CA ASN A 11 28.76 -7.31 -26.20
C ASN A 11 28.42 -7.77 -24.79
N LEU A 12 28.49 -9.07 -24.50
CA LEU A 12 28.28 -9.60 -23.16
C LEU A 12 29.30 -9.04 -22.17
N THR A 13 30.60 -9.04 -22.56
CA THR A 13 31.68 -8.50 -21.73
C THR A 13 31.51 -7.01 -21.49
N LEU A 14 31.10 -6.23 -22.51
CA LEU A 14 30.83 -4.82 -22.38
C LEU A 14 29.64 -4.55 -21.43
N ILE A 15 28.58 -5.34 -21.48
CA ILE A 15 27.43 -5.25 -20.56
C ILE A 15 27.89 -5.55 -19.13
N ILE A 16 28.66 -6.61 -18.91
CA ILE A 16 29.18 -6.94 -17.57
C ILE A 16 30.09 -5.83 -17.03
N LEU A 17 30.98 -5.29 -17.86
CA LEU A 17 31.85 -4.16 -17.51
C LEU A 17 31.02 -2.90 -17.18
N ALA A 18 29.98 -2.59 -17.96
CA ALA A 18 29.10 -1.46 -17.70
C ALA A 18 28.36 -1.61 -16.36
N ILE A 19 27.83 -2.79 -16.07
CA ILE A 19 27.18 -3.09 -14.77
C ILE A 19 28.18 -2.97 -13.62
N PHE A 20 29.40 -3.49 -13.79
CA PHE A 20 30.46 -3.40 -12.79
C PHE A 20 30.86 -1.93 -12.52
N PHE A 21 31.04 -1.12 -13.55
CA PHE A 21 31.34 0.29 -13.39
C PHE A 21 30.17 1.06 -12.74
N LEU A 22 28.92 0.79 -13.14
CA LEU A 22 27.73 1.37 -12.51
C LEU A 22 27.68 1.01 -11.02
N TYR A 23 27.95 -0.24 -10.66
CA TYR A 23 28.00 -0.66 -9.25
C TYR A 23 29.12 0.04 -8.48
N LYS A 24 30.34 0.08 -9.04
CA LYS A 24 31.50 0.65 -8.37
C LYS A 24 31.42 2.19 -8.22
N THR A 25 30.77 2.86 -9.17
CA THR A 25 30.53 4.32 -9.11
C THR A 25 29.21 4.67 -8.42
N GLY A 26 28.48 3.69 -7.87
CA GLY A 26 27.18 3.86 -7.23
C GLY A 26 27.14 4.99 -6.21
N ASN A 27 28.19 5.13 -5.40
CA ASN A 27 28.28 6.20 -4.39
C ASN A 27 28.26 7.62 -4.99
N LEU A 28 28.68 7.79 -6.25
CA LEU A 28 28.73 9.11 -6.90
C LEU A 28 27.35 9.55 -7.39
N TRP A 29 26.57 8.65 -7.96
CA TRP A 29 25.28 8.99 -8.59
C TRP A 29 24.06 8.63 -7.73
N MET A 30 24.19 7.66 -6.79
CA MET A 30 23.08 7.23 -5.93
C MET A 30 22.55 8.40 -5.06
N GLY A 31 23.44 9.27 -4.59
CA GLY A 31 23.04 10.48 -3.86
C GLY A 31 22.18 11.44 -4.69
N MET A 32 22.48 11.59 -5.99
CA MET A 32 21.66 12.40 -6.90
C MET A 32 20.32 11.72 -7.19
N VAL A 33 20.34 10.41 -7.44
CA VAL A 33 19.11 9.63 -7.68
C VAL A 33 18.18 9.71 -6.47
N ASN A 34 18.70 9.51 -5.26
CA ASN A 34 17.91 9.63 -4.04
C ASN A 34 17.27 11.01 -3.88
N LYS A 35 18.01 12.09 -4.17
CA LYS A 35 17.46 13.46 -4.14
C LYS A 35 16.34 13.66 -5.17
N ILE A 36 16.52 13.15 -6.41
CA ILE A 36 15.50 13.23 -7.45
C ILE A 36 14.25 12.44 -7.04
N VAL A 37 14.45 11.24 -6.52
CA VAL A 37 13.38 10.38 -6.02
C VAL A 37 12.62 11.07 -4.87
N ASP A 38 13.34 11.65 -3.91
CA ASP A 38 12.75 12.40 -2.79
C ASP A 38 11.86 13.58 -3.23
N ILE A 39 12.23 14.23 -4.33
CA ILE A 39 11.43 15.32 -4.93
C ILE A 39 10.21 14.78 -5.66
N ILE A 40 10.35 13.68 -6.39
CA ILE A 40 9.28 13.13 -7.25
C ILE A 40 8.20 12.41 -6.44
N ILE A 41 8.57 11.73 -5.36
CA ILE A 41 7.65 10.91 -4.54
C ILE A 41 6.40 11.67 -4.08
N PRO A 42 6.47 12.88 -3.49
CA PRO A 42 5.28 13.62 -3.08
C PRO A 42 4.32 13.90 -4.25
N PHE A 43 4.85 14.18 -5.45
CA PHE A 43 4.02 14.40 -6.64
C PHE A 43 3.36 13.11 -7.16
N LEU A 44 4.07 11.99 -7.15
CA LEU A 44 3.51 10.69 -7.53
C LEU A 44 2.40 10.26 -6.55
N PHE A 45 2.63 10.46 -5.26
CA PHE A 45 1.62 10.20 -4.24
C PHE A 45 0.38 11.09 -4.43
N ALA A 46 0.59 12.39 -4.60
CA ALA A 46 -0.48 13.36 -4.86
C ALA A 46 -1.25 13.01 -6.14
N PHE A 47 -0.56 12.56 -7.19
CA PHE A 47 -1.18 12.12 -8.44
C PHE A 47 -2.04 10.87 -8.23
N ALA A 48 -1.53 9.84 -7.55
CA ALA A 48 -2.27 8.62 -7.27
C ALA A 48 -3.55 8.92 -6.47
N LEU A 49 -3.43 9.76 -5.42
CA LEU A 49 -4.53 10.16 -4.57
C LEU A 49 -5.56 11.03 -5.32
N ALA A 50 -5.11 12.00 -6.11
CA ALA A 50 -5.98 12.82 -6.94
C ALA A 50 -6.74 11.97 -7.98
N TYR A 51 -6.05 11.00 -8.58
CA TYR A 51 -6.65 10.08 -9.53
C TYR A 51 -7.72 9.19 -8.88
N ALA A 52 -7.44 8.69 -7.67
CA ALA A 52 -8.36 7.86 -6.87
C ALA A 52 -9.62 8.63 -6.46
N LEU A 53 -9.47 9.89 -6.04
CA LEU A 53 -10.58 10.72 -5.51
C LEU A 53 -11.30 11.54 -6.59
N HIS A 54 -10.76 11.62 -7.81
CA HIS A 54 -11.39 12.35 -8.91
C HIS A 54 -12.84 11.90 -9.23
N PRO A 55 -13.23 10.60 -9.16
CA PRO A 55 -14.62 10.19 -9.34
C PRO A 55 -15.55 10.76 -8.28
N ILE A 56 -15.09 10.93 -7.04
CA ILE A 56 -15.87 11.57 -5.96
C ILE A 56 -16.12 13.04 -6.32
N LEU A 57 -15.09 13.75 -6.78
CA LEU A 57 -15.24 15.13 -7.27
C LEU A 57 -16.28 15.21 -8.39
N LYS A 58 -16.22 14.28 -9.35
CA LYS A 58 -17.21 14.21 -10.45
C LYS A 58 -18.63 13.93 -9.95
N TYR A 59 -18.77 13.09 -8.94
CA TYR A 59 -20.06 12.82 -8.31
C TYR A 59 -20.64 14.09 -7.63
N LEU A 60 -19.80 14.84 -6.89
CA LEU A 60 -20.20 16.11 -6.27
C LEU A 60 -20.61 17.14 -7.32
N GLN A 61 -19.86 17.24 -8.43
CA GLN A 61 -20.20 18.13 -9.54
C GLN A 61 -21.54 17.75 -10.20
N LYS A 62 -21.86 16.46 -10.34
CA LYS A 62 -23.19 16.02 -10.83
C LYS A 62 -24.32 16.46 -9.90
N LYS A 63 -24.02 16.63 -8.60
CA LYS A 63 -24.96 17.20 -7.60
C LYS A 63 -24.97 18.73 -7.60
N LYS A 64 -24.48 19.39 -8.66
CA LYS A 64 -24.41 20.85 -8.82
C LYS A 64 -23.49 21.57 -7.81
N ILE A 65 -22.60 20.85 -7.13
CA ILE A 65 -21.60 21.46 -6.26
C ILE A 65 -20.48 22.02 -7.15
N PRO A 66 -20.13 23.31 -7.00
CA PRO A 66 -19.06 23.92 -7.79
C PRO A 66 -17.72 23.24 -7.50
N LYS A 67 -16.85 23.18 -8.52
CA LYS A 67 -15.59 22.41 -8.47
C LYS A 67 -14.72 22.76 -7.27
N GLY A 68 -14.56 24.05 -6.98
CA GLY A 68 -13.77 24.53 -5.85
C GLY A 68 -14.31 24.00 -4.50
N LEU A 69 -15.63 24.13 -4.25
CA LEU A 69 -16.25 23.58 -3.04
C LEU A 69 -16.13 22.06 -2.98
N GLY A 70 -16.27 21.34 -4.10
CA GLY A 70 -16.07 19.91 -4.14
C GLY A 70 -14.65 19.49 -3.73
N VAL A 71 -13.65 20.21 -4.19
CA VAL A 71 -12.24 19.99 -3.80
C VAL A 71 -12.04 20.29 -2.30
N THR A 72 -12.57 21.40 -1.81
CA THR A 72 -12.49 21.76 -0.37
C THR A 72 -13.12 20.68 0.51
N ILE A 73 -14.30 20.17 0.14
CA ILE A 73 -14.96 19.08 0.86
C ILE A 73 -14.07 17.84 0.91
N ILE A 74 -13.50 17.43 -0.23
CA ILE A 74 -12.62 16.25 -0.30
C ILE A 74 -11.37 16.44 0.57
N VAL A 75 -10.72 17.60 0.51
CA VAL A 75 -9.53 17.92 1.32
C VAL A 75 -9.86 17.90 2.80
N LEU A 76 -10.93 18.58 3.22
CA LEU A 76 -11.35 18.61 4.63
C LEU A 76 -11.70 17.22 5.15
N THR A 77 -12.46 16.44 4.37
CA THR A 77 -12.82 15.06 4.73
C THR A 77 -11.57 14.20 4.89
N LEU A 78 -10.63 14.27 3.93
CA LEU A 78 -9.38 13.53 4.00
C LEU A 78 -8.54 13.92 5.21
N THR A 79 -8.42 15.22 5.49
CA THR A 79 -7.69 15.74 6.67
C THR A 79 -8.33 15.26 7.98
N LEU A 80 -9.67 15.31 8.09
CA LEU A 80 -10.38 14.81 9.26
C LEU A 80 -10.20 13.29 9.46
N ILE A 81 -10.25 12.53 8.37
CA ILE A 81 -10.04 11.09 8.42
C ILE A 81 -8.62 10.77 8.90
N VAL A 82 -7.59 11.43 8.35
CA VAL A 82 -6.19 11.24 8.76
C VAL A 82 -5.97 11.66 10.22
N ALA A 83 -6.55 12.78 10.64
CA ALA A 83 -6.46 13.24 12.04
C ALA A 83 -7.14 12.25 13.01
N ALA A 84 -8.34 11.75 12.66
CA ALA A 84 -9.05 10.74 13.44
C ALA A 84 -8.23 9.46 13.56
N LEU A 85 -7.60 9.00 12.47
CA LEU A 85 -6.71 7.83 12.50
C LEU A 85 -5.52 8.02 13.42
N ILE A 86 -4.81 9.14 13.30
CA ILE A 86 -3.65 9.42 14.15
C ILE A 86 -4.08 9.41 15.62
N TYR A 87 -5.20 10.07 15.95
CA TYR A 87 -5.74 10.10 17.30
C TYR A 87 -6.06 8.70 17.82
N VAL A 88 -6.77 7.92 17.03
CA VAL A 88 -7.22 6.59 17.39
C VAL A 88 -6.05 5.61 17.51
N VAL A 89 -5.14 5.59 16.53
CA VAL A 89 -3.95 4.74 16.58
C VAL A 89 -3.08 5.05 17.80
N SER A 90 -2.89 6.34 18.11
CA SER A 90 -2.03 6.74 19.24
C SER A 90 -2.63 6.40 20.61
N THR A 91 -3.95 6.56 20.77
CA THR A 91 -4.59 6.34 22.09
C THR A 91 -4.95 4.89 22.36
N VAL A 92 -5.47 4.20 21.36
CA VAL A 92 -6.02 2.84 21.53
C VAL A 92 -4.95 1.77 21.42
N LEU A 93 -4.03 1.84 20.45
CA LEU A 93 -3.01 0.79 20.30
C LEU A 93 -2.06 0.72 21.51
N VAL A 94 -1.63 1.87 22.04
CA VAL A 94 -0.73 1.89 23.20
C VAL A 94 -1.42 1.33 24.44
N GLY A 95 -2.68 1.71 24.69
CA GLY A 95 -3.46 1.20 25.82
C GLY A 95 -3.74 -0.30 25.69
N GLN A 96 -4.12 -0.76 24.51
CA GLN A 96 -4.45 -2.17 24.29
C GLN A 96 -3.22 -3.09 24.29
N LEU A 97 -2.06 -2.64 23.78
CA LEU A 97 -0.82 -3.40 23.89
C LEU A 97 -0.46 -3.68 25.36
N SER A 98 -0.61 -2.69 26.24
CA SER A 98 -0.38 -2.86 27.67
C SER A 98 -1.36 -3.85 28.29
N ASN A 99 -2.66 -3.75 27.95
CA ASN A 99 -3.68 -4.67 28.45
C ASN A 99 -3.46 -6.11 27.94
N LEU A 100 -3.10 -6.27 26.68
CA LEU A 100 -2.75 -7.57 26.10
C LEU A 100 -1.60 -8.22 26.85
N PHE A 101 -0.54 -7.47 27.06
CA PHE A 101 0.64 -7.96 27.76
C PHE A 101 0.29 -8.42 29.18
N ASN A 102 -0.42 -7.59 29.94
CA ASN A 102 -0.87 -7.94 31.28
C ASN A 102 -1.75 -9.20 31.31
N SER A 103 -2.60 -9.37 30.27
CA SER A 103 -3.46 -10.56 30.14
C SER A 103 -2.67 -11.83 29.81
N ILE A 104 -1.63 -11.71 28.96
CA ILE A 104 -0.72 -12.82 28.65
C ILE A 104 0.05 -13.21 29.92
N LEU A 105 0.58 -12.25 30.68
CA LEU A 105 1.24 -12.52 31.94
C LEU A 105 0.31 -13.18 32.96
N ALA A 106 -0.91 -12.67 33.10
CA ALA A 106 -1.91 -13.26 33.99
C ALA A 106 -2.27 -14.71 33.60
N PHE A 107 -2.31 -14.99 32.28
CA PHE A 107 -2.53 -16.34 31.78
C PHE A 107 -1.36 -17.27 32.07
N ILE A 108 -0.11 -16.83 31.89
CA ILE A 108 1.08 -17.59 32.18
C ILE A 108 1.16 -17.86 33.68
N ASN A 109 0.89 -16.86 34.54
CA ASN A 109 0.85 -17.04 36.01
C ASN A 109 -0.26 -18.02 36.46
N LYS A 110 -1.39 -18.06 35.75
CA LYS A 110 -2.41 -19.09 35.98
C LYS A 110 -1.91 -20.47 35.58
N LEU A 111 -1.21 -20.60 34.45
CA LEU A 111 -0.65 -21.86 33.99
C LEU A 111 0.47 -22.36 34.94
N SER A 112 1.30 -21.46 35.46
CA SER A 112 2.38 -21.83 36.41
C SER A 112 1.87 -22.38 37.73
N ASN A 113 0.62 -22.06 38.10
CA ASN A 113 -0.06 -22.61 39.29
C ASN A 113 -0.72 -23.97 39.04
N TYR A 114 -0.75 -24.47 37.80
CA TYR A 114 -1.13 -25.83 37.46
C TYR A 114 0.12 -26.70 37.42
N ASP A 115 0.10 -27.80 38.18
CA ASP A 115 1.22 -28.75 38.26
C ASP A 115 1.30 -29.59 36.96
N PHE A 116 1.99 -29.05 35.94
CA PHE A 116 2.19 -29.72 34.65
C PHE A 116 3.40 -30.70 34.65
N GLY A 117 3.93 -31.07 35.82
CA GLY A 117 5.15 -31.86 35.87
C GLY A 117 6.41 -31.03 35.57
N SER A 118 7.54 -31.48 36.09
CA SER A 118 8.81 -30.74 36.24
C SER A 118 9.51 -30.26 34.94
N ASP A 119 8.93 -30.46 33.75
CA ASP A 119 9.65 -30.25 32.49
C ASP A 119 9.30 -28.95 31.73
N VAL A 120 8.35 -28.12 32.19
CA VAL A 120 7.98 -26.86 31.52
C VAL A 120 8.51 -25.67 32.28
N ASN A 121 9.59 -25.07 31.80
CA ASN A 121 10.17 -23.85 32.37
C ASN A 121 9.35 -22.60 32.01
N LEU A 122 8.25 -22.37 32.72
CA LEU A 122 7.35 -21.23 32.53
C LEU A 122 7.97 -19.91 33.01
N SER A 123 8.92 -19.93 33.95
CA SER A 123 9.62 -18.73 34.42
C SER A 123 10.55 -18.14 33.35
N GLY A 124 11.17 -18.98 32.51
CA GLY A 124 11.94 -18.54 31.35
C GLY A 124 11.08 -17.92 30.25
N LEU A 125 9.84 -18.38 30.09
CA LEU A 125 8.88 -17.82 29.16
C LEU A 125 8.39 -16.45 29.63
N GLU A 126 8.12 -16.27 30.91
CA GLU A 126 7.72 -15.00 31.51
C GLU A 126 8.81 -13.93 31.36
N SER A 127 10.07 -14.26 31.63
CA SER A 127 11.20 -13.33 31.45
C SER A 127 11.39 -12.92 30.00
N SER A 128 11.32 -13.90 29.08
CA SER A 128 11.44 -13.63 27.62
C SER A 128 10.32 -12.75 27.12
N LEU A 129 9.09 -12.96 27.56
CA LEU A 129 7.96 -12.12 27.18
C LEU A 129 8.07 -10.71 27.76
N ASN A 130 8.52 -10.57 29.00
CA ASN A 130 8.81 -9.27 29.60
C ASN A 130 9.84 -8.47 28.80
N ASP A 131 10.90 -9.14 28.35
CA ASP A 131 11.94 -8.51 27.53
C ASP A 131 11.42 -8.12 26.14
N ILE A 132 10.65 -8.98 25.50
CA ILE A 132 9.99 -8.68 24.23
C ILE A 132 9.05 -7.48 24.40
N PHE A 133 8.23 -7.45 25.45
CA PHE A 133 7.31 -6.35 25.69
C PHE A 133 8.04 -5.04 26.01
N LYS A 134 9.07 -5.06 26.86
CA LYS A 134 9.91 -3.89 27.11
C LYS A 134 10.53 -3.35 25.83
N ASN A 135 11.03 -4.25 24.96
CA ASN A 135 11.61 -3.86 23.67
C ASN A 135 10.56 -3.26 22.72
N ILE A 136 9.34 -3.84 22.68
CA ILE A 136 8.24 -3.30 21.90
C ILE A 136 7.83 -1.93 22.46
N MET A 137 7.63 -1.80 23.77
CA MET A 137 7.25 -0.53 24.41
C MET A 137 8.34 0.54 24.28
N ALA A 138 9.61 0.16 24.43
CA ALA A 138 10.73 1.06 24.20
C ALA A 138 10.75 1.53 22.73
N SER A 139 10.53 0.61 21.78
CA SER A 139 10.46 0.95 20.37
C SER A 139 9.26 1.87 20.07
N VAL A 140 8.07 1.54 20.56
CA VAL A 140 6.88 2.39 20.40
C VAL A 140 7.10 3.75 21.07
N GLY A 141 7.63 3.77 22.30
CA GLY A 141 7.99 4.99 23.02
C GLY A 141 9.04 5.83 22.27
N GLN A 142 10.05 5.18 21.69
CA GLN A 142 11.03 5.85 20.84
C GLN A 142 10.41 6.36 19.54
N TYR A 143 9.51 5.61 18.89
CA TYR A 143 8.79 6.09 17.70
C TYR A 143 7.87 7.26 18.04
N VAL A 144 7.17 7.23 19.18
CA VAL A 144 6.34 8.34 19.64
C VAL A 144 7.20 9.53 20.08
N SER A 145 8.23 9.31 20.89
CA SER A 145 9.13 10.37 21.37
C SER A 145 10.03 10.90 20.26
N ASN A 146 10.69 10.03 19.49
CA ASN A 146 11.52 10.43 18.35
C ASN A 146 10.66 10.97 17.21
N GLY A 147 9.44 10.44 17.02
CA GLY A 147 8.47 11.00 16.09
C GLY A 147 8.15 12.45 16.46
N THR A 148 7.98 12.76 17.74
CA THR A 148 7.75 14.13 18.23
C THR A 148 9.02 14.98 18.10
N ILE A 149 10.19 14.45 18.44
CA ILE A 149 11.49 15.14 18.33
C ILE A 149 11.95 15.22 16.87
N HIS A 150 11.77 14.18 16.05
CA HIS A 150 12.01 14.22 14.61
C HIS A 150 10.98 15.08 13.87
N LEU A 151 9.73 15.16 14.33
CA LEU A 151 8.77 16.14 13.83
C LEU A 151 9.22 17.57 14.17
N VAL A 152 9.85 17.81 15.28
CA VAL A 152 10.37 19.14 15.65
C VAL A 152 11.70 19.46 14.93
N ASN A 153 12.61 18.51 14.82
CA ASN A 153 13.93 18.73 14.20
C ASN A 153 13.96 18.53 12.69
N SER A 154 13.09 17.65 12.15
CA SER A 154 12.87 17.45 10.70
C SER A 154 11.61 18.19 10.22
N SER A 155 10.97 18.98 11.09
CA SER A 155 9.65 19.58 10.86
C SER A 155 9.58 20.40 9.58
N LEU A 156 10.61 21.16 9.25
CA LEU A 156 10.66 21.93 8.00
C LEU A 156 10.73 21.01 6.76
N GLY A 157 11.47 19.91 6.84
CA GLY A 157 11.62 18.97 5.71
C GLY A 157 10.36 18.11 5.49
N ILE A 158 9.77 17.57 6.56
CA ILE A 158 8.54 16.78 6.48
C ILE A 158 7.35 17.68 6.17
N LEU A 159 7.24 18.82 6.87
CA LEU A 159 6.17 19.77 6.63
C LEU A 159 6.19 20.30 5.19
N SER A 160 7.37 20.63 4.66
CA SER A 160 7.50 21.06 3.27
C SER A 160 7.06 19.95 2.29
N LYS A 161 7.46 18.69 2.50
CA LYS A 161 7.02 17.56 1.67
C LYS A 161 5.50 17.36 1.74
N VAL A 162 4.91 17.47 2.92
CA VAL A 162 3.44 17.39 3.11
C VAL A 162 2.72 18.56 2.44
N CYS A 163 3.22 19.78 2.62
CA CYS A 163 2.66 20.98 1.97
C CYS A 163 2.74 20.88 0.44
N ILE A 164 3.89 20.43 -0.09
CA ILE A 164 4.08 20.22 -1.54
C ILE A 164 3.11 19.14 -2.04
N ALA A 165 3.00 18.01 -1.33
CA ALA A 165 2.08 16.94 -1.71
C ALA A 165 0.61 17.40 -1.66
N ALA A 166 0.22 18.16 -0.63
CA ALA A 166 -1.13 18.70 -0.50
C ALA A 166 -1.44 19.73 -1.61
N ALA A 167 -0.51 20.65 -1.88
CA ALA A 167 -0.68 21.61 -2.99
C ALA A 167 -0.76 20.87 -4.34
N ALA A 168 0.16 19.94 -4.61
CA ALA A 168 0.15 19.13 -5.82
C ALA A 168 -1.15 18.32 -5.95
N PHE A 169 -1.65 17.73 -4.85
CA PHE A 169 -2.91 17.01 -4.82
C PHE A 169 -4.10 17.89 -5.24
N VAL A 170 -4.20 19.09 -4.65
CA VAL A 170 -5.28 20.05 -4.99
C VAL A 170 -5.23 20.43 -6.46
N TYR A 171 -4.05 20.83 -6.97
CA TYR A 171 -3.88 21.21 -8.37
C TYR A 171 -4.17 20.03 -9.31
N LEU A 172 -3.63 18.85 -9.03
CA LEU A 172 -3.86 17.66 -9.82
C LEU A 172 -5.34 17.24 -9.81
N LEU A 173 -6.02 17.33 -8.67
CA LEU A 173 -7.44 17.01 -8.56
C LEU A 173 -8.30 18.00 -9.37
N ILE A 174 -7.94 19.29 -9.33
CA ILE A 174 -8.62 20.33 -10.12
C ILE A 174 -8.41 20.10 -11.63
N ASP A 175 -7.19 19.87 -12.06
CA ASP A 175 -6.84 19.84 -13.47
C ASP A 175 -6.77 18.42 -14.08
N MET A 176 -7.21 17.39 -13.35
CA MET A 176 -7.13 15.99 -13.77
C MET A 176 -7.74 15.75 -15.17
N ASP A 177 -8.89 16.34 -15.47
CA ASP A 177 -9.52 16.20 -16.78
C ASP A 177 -8.65 16.82 -17.89
N LYS A 178 -8.12 18.03 -17.65
CA LYS A 178 -7.25 18.72 -18.62
C LYS A 178 -5.96 17.92 -18.86
N ILE A 179 -5.37 17.36 -17.80
CA ILE A 179 -4.17 16.54 -17.87
C ILE A 179 -4.44 15.28 -18.71
N ARG A 180 -5.51 14.56 -18.40
CA ARG A 180 -5.90 13.35 -19.14
C ARG A 180 -6.18 13.64 -20.61
N ASP A 181 -6.92 14.71 -20.91
CA ASP A 181 -7.22 15.11 -22.28
C ASP A 181 -5.96 15.59 -23.02
N GLY A 182 -5.07 16.30 -22.34
CA GLY A 182 -3.76 16.70 -22.87
C GLY A 182 -2.90 15.50 -23.26
N VAL A 183 -2.77 14.52 -22.36
CA VAL A 183 -2.04 13.27 -22.61
C VAL A 183 -2.66 12.51 -23.78
N ARG A 184 -3.98 12.33 -23.78
CA ARG A 184 -4.69 11.65 -24.88
C ARG A 184 -4.48 12.35 -26.23
N LYS A 185 -4.60 13.70 -26.29
CA LYS A 185 -4.38 14.49 -27.51
C LYS A 185 -2.94 14.37 -28.01
N PHE A 186 -1.96 14.40 -27.10
CA PHE A 186 -0.55 14.25 -27.44
C PHE A 186 -0.26 12.91 -28.11
N PHE A 187 -0.75 11.81 -27.51
CA PHE A 187 -0.52 10.47 -28.05
C PHE A 187 -1.38 10.15 -29.27
N LYS A 188 -2.57 10.76 -29.41
CA LYS A 188 -3.41 10.62 -30.62
C LYS A 188 -2.70 11.12 -31.89
N LYS A 189 -1.80 12.12 -31.75
CA LYS A 189 -0.99 12.65 -32.85
C LYS A 189 0.17 11.74 -33.27
N ARG A 190 0.52 10.73 -32.47
CA ARG A 190 1.67 9.82 -32.73
C ARG A 190 1.25 8.63 -33.58
N THR A 191 0.79 7.56 -32.93
CA THR A 191 0.33 6.34 -33.59
C THR A 191 -0.97 5.85 -32.95
N LYS A 192 -1.84 5.21 -33.74
CA LYS A 192 -3.09 4.60 -33.25
C LYS A 192 -2.81 3.64 -32.12
N LYS A 193 -1.76 2.80 -32.24
CA LYS A 193 -1.35 1.81 -31.24
C LYS A 193 -0.96 2.46 -29.92
N THR A 194 -0.17 3.54 -29.94
CA THR A 194 0.22 4.26 -28.72
C THR A 194 -0.99 4.93 -28.05
N TYR A 195 -1.93 5.46 -28.83
CA TYR A 195 -3.16 6.03 -28.28
C TYR A 195 -4.02 4.96 -27.58
N GLU A 196 -4.19 3.78 -28.21
CA GLU A 196 -4.93 2.66 -27.62
C GLU A 196 -4.28 2.17 -26.32
N PHE A 197 -2.95 2.09 -26.29
CA PHE A 197 -2.19 1.75 -25.08
C PHE A 197 -2.46 2.75 -23.94
N VAL A 198 -2.31 4.05 -24.20
CA VAL A 198 -2.51 5.09 -23.18
C VAL A 198 -3.97 5.13 -22.71
N SER A 199 -4.92 4.94 -23.62
CA SER A 199 -6.35 4.87 -23.29
C SER A 199 -6.69 3.66 -22.42
N SER A 200 -6.09 2.50 -22.72
CA SER A 200 -6.23 1.28 -21.91
C SER A 200 -5.63 1.46 -20.52
N LEU A 201 -4.43 2.05 -20.42
CA LEU A 201 -3.77 2.35 -19.18
C LEU A 201 -4.59 3.29 -18.29
N ASP A 202 -5.10 4.39 -18.87
CA ASP A 202 -5.95 5.35 -18.18
C ASP A 202 -7.25 4.69 -17.65
N HIS A 203 -7.85 3.81 -18.44
CA HIS A 203 -9.06 3.07 -18.03
C HIS A 203 -8.78 2.14 -16.85
N GLN A 204 -7.70 1.36 -16.90
CA GLN A 204 -7.34 0.43 -15.84
C GLN A 204 -6.93 1.16 -14.55
N MET A 205 -6.14 2.23 -14.68
CA MET A 205 -5.74 3.09 -13.57
C MET A 205 -6.96 3.67 -12.85
N LYS A 206 -7.90 4.26 -13.63
CA LYS A 206 -9.13 4.82 -13.08
C LYS A 206 -9.96 3.75 -12.36
N LYS A 207 -10.18 2.61 -13.00
CA LYS A 207 -10.99 1.53 -12.42
C LYS A 207 -10.39 1.03 -11.12
N TYR A 208 -9.07 0.81 -11.10
CA TYR A 208 -8.39 0.29 -9.94
C TYR A 208 -8.37 1.29 -8.77
N LEU A 209 -7.89 2.51 -9.00
CA LEU A 209 -7.76 3.51 -7.93
C LEU A 209 -9.13 3.96 -7.39
N SER A 210 -10.14 4.03 -8.25
CA SER A 210 -11.52 4.30 -7.79
C SER A 210 -12.07 3.13 -6.99
N GLY A 211 -11.80 1.90 -7.43
CA GLY A 211 -12.19 0.68 -6.72
C GLY A 211 -11.57 0.61 -5.34
N LEU A 212 -10.29 0.97 -5.21
CA LEU A 212 -9.59 1.03 -3.94
C LEU A 212 -10.31 1.93 -2.93
N VAL A 213 -10.66 3.16 -3.33
CA VAL A 213 -11.41 4.09 -2.46
C VAL A 213 -12.78 3.53 -2.08
N ILE A 214 -13.48 2.91 -3.03
CA ILE A 214 -14.79 2.29 -2.75
C ILE A 214 -14.64 1.16 -1.74
N VAL A 215 -13.66 0.27 -1.91
CA VAL A 215 -13.38 -0.82 -0.96
C VAL A 215 -13.04 -0.25 0.41
N MET A 216 -12.18 0.76 0.50
CA MET A 216 -11.84 1.43 1.77
C MET A 216 -13.09 1.95 2.49
N ILE A 217 -13.98 2.64 1.77
CA ILE A 217 -15.23 3.18 2.36
C ILE A 217 -16.14 2.04 2.82
N ILE A 218 -16.36 1.03 1.99
CA ILE A 218 -17.19 -0.13 2.34
C ILE A 218 -16.65 -0.81 3.58
N SER A 219 -15.35 -1.06 3.65
CA SER A 219 -14.71 -1.72 4.79
C SER A 219 -14.84 -0.93 6.08
N VAL A 220 -14.75 0.42 6.04
CA VAL A 220 -15.03 1.24 7.24
C VAL A 220 -16.40 0.91 7.82
N PHE A 221 -17.44 0.92 6.99
CA PHE A 221 -18.80 0.66 7.45
C PHE A 221 -19.02 -0.80 7.82
N GLU A 222 -18.62 -1.72 6.97
CA GLU A 222 -18.81 -3.15 7.18
C GLU A 222 -18.18 -3.62 8.49
N TYR A 223 -16.89 -3.35 8.66
CA TYR A 223 -16.17 -3.77 9.87
C TYR A 223 -16.67 -3.06 11.13
N SER A 224 -16.98 -1.74 11.06
CA SER A 224 -17.57 -1.04 12.20
C SER A 224 -18.90 -1.64 12.62
N ILE A 225 -19.79 -1.96 11.67
CA ILE A 225 -21.10 -2.51 11.96
C ILE A 225 -20.96 -3.94 12.53
N VAL A 226 -20.21 -4.81 11.86
CA VAL A 226 -20.09 -6.21 12.24
C VAL A 226 -19.41 -6.36 13.59
N TYR A 227 -18.34 -5.63 13.87
CA TYR A 227 -17.72 -5.66 15.18
C TYR A 227 -18.60 -5.03 16.29
N SER A 228 -19.41 -4.02 15.98
CA SER A 228 -20.41 -3.51 16.93
C SER A 228 -21.47 -4.55 17.27
N LEU A 229 -21.94 -5.32 16.27
CA LEU A 229 -22.95 -6.37 16.49
C LEU A 229 -22.47 -7.50 17.42
N ILE A 230 -21.19 -7.83 17.40
CA ILE A 230 -20.64 -8.84 18.34
C ILE A 230 -20.26 -8.25 19.69
N GLY A 231 -20.43 -6.93 19.88
CA GLY A 231 -20.12 -6.23 21.13
C GLY A 231 -18.64 -5.92 21.33
N HIS A 232 -17.87 -5.75 20.25
CA HIS A 232 -16.46 -5.33 20.36
C HIS A 232 -16.39 -3.85 20.72
N PRO A 233 -15.72 -3.44 21.82
CA PRO A 233 -15.69 -2.06 22.27
C PRO A 233 -15.04 -1.12 21.26
N ASP A 234 -14.05 -1.60 20.51
CA ASP A 234 -13.29 -0.83 19.54
C ASP A 234 -13.80 -0.96 18.10
N ALA A 235 -15.10 -1.30 17.94
CA ALA A 235 -15.67 -1.59 16.62
C ALA A 235 -15.48 -0.47 15.59
N LEU A 236 -15.69 0.79 15.98
CA LEU A 236 -15.48 1.94 15.09
C LEU A 236 -14.00 2.08 14.69
N LEU A 237 -13.11 1.88 15.65
CA LEU A 237 -11.66 1.89 15.40
C LEU A 237 -11.25 0.81 14.40
N LEU A 238 -11.69 -0.42 14.64
CA LEU A 238 -11.41 -1.56 13.77
C LEU A 238 -11.96 -1.33 12.36
N GLY A 239 -13.12 -0.70 12.24
CA GLY A 239 -13.66 -0.28 10.95
C GLY A 239 -12.77 0.76 10.24
N LEU A 240 -12.34 1.80 10.96
CA LEU A 240 -11.41 2.79 10.41
C LEU A 240 -10.09 2.14 9.99
N LEU A 241 -9.51 1.30 10.86
CA LEU A 241 -8.28 0.57 10.55
C LEU A 241 -8.45 -0.34 9.32
N ALA A 242 -9.59 -1.07 9.21
CA ALA A 242 -9.88 -1.91 8.05
C ALA A 242 -9.91 -1.10 6.75
N GLY A 243 -10.59 0.05 6.75
CA GLY A 243 -10.62 0.94 5.60
C GLY A 243 -9.22 1.35 5.13
N PHE A 244 -8.35 1.73 6.08
CA PHE A 244 -6.98 2.15 5.74
C PHE A 244 -6.06 0.98 5.44
N ALA A 245 -6.19 -0.13 6.17
CA ALA A 245 -5.39 -1.32 5.91
C ALA A 245 -5.65 -1.87 4.50
N ASN A 246 -6.85 -1.68 3.95
CA ASN A 246 -7.20 -2.03 2.57
C ASN A 246 -6.47 -1.19 1.50
N LEU A 247 -5.70 -0.17 1.91
CA LEU A 247 -4.69 0.44 1.03
C LEU A 247 -3.69 -0.61 0.53
N ILE A 248 -3.47 -1.68 1.30
CA ILE A 248 -2.69 -2.86 0.91
C ILE A 248 -3.67 -4.00 0.58
N PRO A 249 -4.06 -4.18 -0.69
CA PRO A 249 -5.02 -5.20 -1.06
C PRO A 249 -4.59 -6.59 -0.60
N TYR A 250 -5.56 -7.39 -0.23
CA TYR A 250 -5.43 -8.73 0.33
C TYR A 250 -4.84 -8.79 1.75
N PHE A 251 -3.96 -7.87 2.14
CA PHE A 251 -3.35 -7.86 3.48
C PHE A 251 -4.14 -7.05 4.50
N GLY A 252 -4.81 -5.99 4.04
CA GLY A 252 -5.47 -5.06 4.95
C GLY A 252 -6.51 -5.70 5.85
N GLY A 253 -7.40 -6.50 5.25
CA GLY A 253 -8.42 -7.24 6.01
C GLY A 253 -7.81 -8.23 7.00
N ILE A 254 -6.77 -8.98 6.57
CA ILE A 254 -6.08 -9.94 7.45
C ILE A 254 -5.44 -9.24 8.64
N MET A 255 -4.68 -8.16 8.39
CA MET A 255 -4.03 -7.39 9.46
C MET A 255 -5.04 -6.83 10.45
N ASN A 256 -6.12 -6.23 9.95
CA ASN A 256 -7.17 -5.69 10.81
C ASN A 256 -7.87 -6.77 11.64
N ASN A 257 -8.17 -7.92 11.04
CA ASN A 257 -8.78 -9.03 11.74
C ASN A 257 -7.84 -9.66 12.78
N CYS A 258 -6.53 -9.68 12.53
CA CYS A 258 -5.55 -10.07 13.54
C CYS A 258 -5.55 -9.11 14.74
N VAL A 259 -5.58 -7.79 14.50
CA VAL A 259 -5.70 -6.78 15.56
C VAL A 259 -6.99 -6.99 16.34
N ALA A 260 -8.11 -7.19 15.67
CA ALA A 260 -9.40 -7.44 16.30
C ALA A 260 -9.39 -8.73 17.17
N ALA A 261 -8.79 -9.81 16.67
CA ALA A 261 -8.67 -11.06 17.43
C ALA A 261 -7.81 -10.88 18.68
N VAL A 262 -6.68 -10.19 18.54
CA VAL A 262 -5.79 -9.89 19.65
C VAL A 262 -6.48 -9.06 20.74
N THR A 263 -7.17 -7.99 20.34
CA THR A 263 -7.90 -7.13 21.29
C THR A 263 -9.07 -7.87 21.94
N ALA A 264 -9.83 -8.67 21.19
CA ALA A 264 -10.92 -9.48 21.71
C ALA A 264 -10.43 -10.55 22.73
N PHE A 265 -9.25 -11.16 22.48
CA PHE A 265 -8.65 -12.14 23.40
C PHE A 265 -8.39 -11.56 24.79
N VAL A 266 -7.94 -10.31 24.83
CA VAL A 266 -7.69 -9.59 26.10
C VAL A 266 -8.99 -9.34 26.88
N ILE A 267 -10.08 -9.06 26.16
CA ILE A 267 -11.35 -8.66 26.78
C ILE A 267 -12.09 -9.87 27.36
N SER A 268 -12.35 -10.89 26.55
CA SER A 268 -12.99 -12.12 27.01
C SER A 268 -12.86 -13.27 26.02
N PRO A 269 -12.80 -14.54 26.51
CA PRO A 269 -12.81 -15.72 25.63
C PRO A 269 -14.03 -15.80 24.71
N SER A 270 -15.21 -15.38 25.21
CA SER A 270 -16.44 -15.36 24.40
C SER A 270 -16.34 -14.39 23.24
N LEU A 271 -15.82 -13.17 23.47
CA LEU A 271 -15.62 -12.18 22.43
C LEU A 271 -14.56 -12.63 21.40
N PHE A 272 -13.49 -13.27 21.88
CA PHE A 272 -12.44 -13.82 21.02
C PHE A 272 -13.00 -14.86 20.01
N ILE A 273 -13.79 -15.81 20.52
CA ILE A 273 -14.42 -16.83 19.66
C ILE A 273 -15.36 -16.18 18.62
N LYS A 274 -16.20 -15.21 19.03
CA LYS A 274 -17.07 -14.46 18.13
C LYS A 274 -16.24 -13.72 17.07
N THR A 275 -15.14 -13.11 17.46
CA THR A 275 -14.24 -12.38 16.56
C THR A 275 -13.57 -13.30 15.56
N LEU A 276 -13.16 -14.51 15.93
CA LEU A 276 -12.62 -15.50 14.98
C LEU A 276 -13.64 -15.95 13.95
N ILE A 277 -14.90 -16.13 14.36
CA ILE A 277 -16.00 -16.43 13.41
C ILE A 277 -16.19 -15.27 12.44
N VAL A 278 -16.27 -14.05 12.97
CA VAL A 278 -16.41 -12.82 12.17
C VAL A 278 -15.22 -12.64 11.23
N PHE A 279 -14.00 -12.89 11.69
CA PHE A 279 -12.80 -12.88 10.86
C PHE A 279 -12.96 -13.75 9.61
N THR A 280 -13.41 -14.98 9.79
CA THR A 280 -13.59 -15.92 8.68
C THR A 280 -14.67 -15.41 7.72
N VAL A 281 -15.81 -14.98 8.25
CA VAL A 281 -16.95 -14.49 7.44
C VAL A 281 -16.57 -13.23 6.68
N LEU A 282 -15.99 -12.21 7.33
CA LEU A 282 -15.57 -10.97 6.69
C LEU A 282 -14.51 -11.22 5.61
N SER A 283 -13.52 -12.09 5.87
CA SER A 283 -12.52 -12.45 4.86
C SER A 283 -13.14 -13.08 3.60
N MET A 284 -14.22 -13.87 3.77
CA MET A 284 -14.97 -14.42 2.64
C MET A 284 -15.78 -13.35 1.92
N VAL A 285 -16.47 -12.48 2.65
CA VAL A 285 -17.26 -11.37 2.09
C VAL A 285 -16.35 -10.41 1.31
N ASP A 286 -15.23 -10.01 1.90
CA ASP A 286 -14.24 -9.17 1.25
C ASP A 286 -13.74 -9.80 -0.06
N SER A 287 -13.35 -11.06 -0.02
CA SER A 287 -12.71 -11.73 -1.17
C SER A 287 -13.71 -12.01 -2.29
N TYR A 288 -14.86 -12.62 -1.96
CA TYR A 288 -15.79 -13.14 -2.95
C TYR A 288 -16.89 -12.16 -3.36
N ILE A 289 -17.25 -11.21 -2.49
CA ILE A 289 -18.33 -10.26 -2.76
C ILE A 289 -17.75 -8.88 -3.07
N ILE A 290 -17.03 -8.26 -2.14
CA ILE A 290 -16.61 -6.85 -2.27
C ILE A 290 -15.56 -6.71 -3.35
N ASN A 291 -14.43 -7.40 -3.24
CA ASN A 291 -13.33 -7.30 -4.21
C ASN A 291 -13.76 -7.81 -5.59
N ALA A 292 -14.56 -8.88 -5.66
CA ALA A 292 -15.06 -9.41 -6.92
C ALA A 292 -16.00 -8.44 -7.65
N ASN A 293 -16.88 -7.74 -6.94
CA ASN A 293 -17.80 -6.78 -7.52
C ASN A 293 -17.11 -5.44 -7.88
N VAL A 294 -16.25 -4.93 -7.00
CA VAL A 294 -15.60 -3.62 -7.19
C VAL A 294 -14.51 -3.69 -8.27
N TYR A 295 -13.64 -4.67 -8.19
CA TYR A 295 -12.56 -4.83 -9.18
C TYR A 295 -13.01 -5.62 -10.41
N GLY A 296 -13.97 -6.54 -10.27
CA GLY A 296 -14.56 -7.35 -11.34
C GLY A 296 -13.55 -8.27 -12.03
N LYS A 297 -14.01 -8.94 -13.11
CA LYS A 297 -13.18 -9.83 -13.94
C LYS A 297 -11.99 -9.13 -14.63
N THR A 298 -11.89 -7.81 -14.53
CA THR A 298 -10.87 -6.98 -15.21
C THR A 298 -9.57 -6.90 -14.41
N ASN A 299 -9.55 -7.38 -13.16
CA ASN A 299 -8.31 -7.39 -12.37
C ASN A 299 -7.43 -8.59 -12.81
N SER A 300 -6.89 -8.46 -14.01
CA SER A 300 -6.02 -9.47 -14.63
C SER A 300 -4.59 -9.44 -14.09
N ILE A 301 -4.37 -8.78 -12.93
CA ILE A 301 -3.09 -8.79 -12.25
C ILE A 301 -3.11 -9.95 -11.26
N HIS A 302 -2.15 -10.86 -11.41
CA HIS A 302 -2.02 -11.99 -10.50
C HIS A 302 -1.74 -11.48 -9.07
N PRO A 303 -2.39 -12.05 -8.02
CA PRO A 303 -2.19 -11.60 -6.64
C PRO A 303 -0.71 -11.52 -6.21
N LEU A 304 0.13 -12.47 -6.65
CA LEU A 304 1.56 -12.44 -6.40
C LEU A 304 2.26 -11.19 -6.96
N MET A 305 1.82 -10.68 -8.11
CA MET A 305 2.37 -9.44 -8.67
C MET A 305 2.01 -8.24 -7.84
N VAL A 306 0.80 -8.23 -7.28
CA VAL A 306 0.34 -7.20 -6.34
C VAL A 306 1.22 -7.22 -5.08
N ILE A 307 1.35 -8.39 -4.46
CA ILE A 307 2.17 -8.60 -3.27
C ILE A 307 3.61 -8.16 -3.53
N PHE A 308 4.22 -8.67 -4.62
CA PHE A 308 5.58 -8.32 -5.00
C PHE A 308 5.74 -6.81 -5.20
N SER A 309 4.80 -6.15 -5.89
CA SER A 309 4.85 -4.70 -6.14
C SER A 309 4.77 -3.89 -4.84
N VAL A 310 3.92 -4.31 -3.89
CA VAL A 310 3.79 -3.66 -2.58
C VAL A 310 5.08 -3.80 -1.77
N PHE A 311 5.63 -5.01 -1.68
CA PHE A 311 6.89 -5.24 -0.95
C PHE A 311 8.07 -4.52 -1.62
N ALA A 312 8.20 -4.60 -2.94
CA ALA A 312 9.25 -3.90 -3.68
C ALA A 312 9.12 -2.38 -3.54
N GLY A 313 7.89 -1.85 -3.68
CA GLY A 313 7.61 -0.42 -3.49
C GLY A 313 7.92 0.04 -2.07
N SER A 314 7.50 -0.74 -1.07
CA SER A 314 7.78 -0.45 0.34
C SER A 314 9.29 -0.45 0.64
N ALA A 315 10.03 -1.42 0.11
CA ALA A 315 11.48 -1.51 0.32
C ALA A 315 12.25 -0.33 -0.28
N VAL A 316 11.78 0.21 -1.43
CA VAL A 316 12.45 1.31 -2.13
C VAL A 316 12.00 2.69 -1.63
N PHE A 317 10.70 2.87 -1.37
CA PHE A 317 10.08 4.17 -1.12
C PHE A 317 9.34 4.25 0.22
N GLY A 318 9.47 3.24 1.11
CA GLY A 318 8.77 3.20 2.39
C GLY A 318 7.24 3.16 2.22
N ILE A 319 6.52 3.75 3.17
CA ILE A 319 5.05 3.79 3.17
C ILE A 319 4.48 4.41 1.88
N MET A 320 5.12 5.45 1.36
CA MET A 320 4.71 6.07 0.09
C MET A 320 4.83 5.10 -1.09
N GLY A 321 5.82 4.21 -1.04
CA GLY A 321 6.01 3.16 -2.03
C GLY A 321 4.87 2.15 -2.10
N ILE A 322 4.20 1.88 -0.98
CA ILE A 322 3.02 1.02 -0.95
C ILE A 322 1.91 1.59 -1.86
N VAL A 323 1.63 2.88 -1.74
CA VAL A 323 0.59 3.55 -2.54
C VAL A 323 0.97 3.64 -4.02
N ILE A 324 2.24 3.96 -4.30
CA ILE A 324 2.75 4.14 -5.67
C ILE A 324 2.95 2.79 -6.37
N SER A 325 3.17 1.70 -5.63
CA SER A 325 3.44 0.37 -6.20
C SER A 325 2.33 -0.11 -7.13
N PHE A 326 1.09 0.19 -6.82
CA PHE A 326 -0.05 -0.22 -7.64
C PHE A 326 -0.13 0.47 -8.99
N PRO A 327 -0.10 1.82 -9.07
CA PRO A 327 0.05 2.51 -10.34
C PRO A 327 1.19 1.94 -11.20
N LEU A 328 2.34 1.65 -10.59
CA LEU A 328 3.48 1.07 -11.29
C LEU A 328 3.22 -0.38 -11.75
N ALA A 329 2.59 -1.21 -10.91
CA ALA A 329 2.21 -2.56 -11.29
C ALA A 329 1.23 -2.57 -12.47
N ILE A 330 0.22 -1.71 -12.45
CA ILE A 330 -0.74 -1.54 -13.55
C ILE A 330 0.01 -1.13 -14.84
N LEU A 331 0.91 -0.16 -14.74
CA LEU A 331 1.72 0.28 -15.86
C LEU A 331 2.53 -0.89 -16.44
N MET A 332 3.28 -1.63 -15.62
CA MET A 332 4.10 -2.75 -16.07
C MET A 332 3.27 -3.86 -16.72
N VAL A 333 2.19 -4.30 -16.05
CA VAL A 333 1.34 -5.39 -16.56
C VAL A 333 0.60 -4.96 -17.83
N THR A 334 0.11 -3.74 -17.88
CA THR A 334 -0.57 -3.23 -19.10
C THR A 334 0.40 -3.10 -20.26
N THR A 335 1.61 -2.60 -20.01
CA THR A 335 2.66 -2.50 -21.03
C THR A 335 3.04 -3.88 -21.55
N TYR A 336 3.28 -4.84 -20.66
CA TYR A 336 3.58 -6.21 -21.05
C TYR A 336 2.44 -6.82 -21.89
N LYS A 337 1.20 -6.74 -21.45
CA LYS A 337 0.04 -7.31 -22.16
C LYS A 337 -0.16 -6.69 -23.53
N PHE A 338 0.08 -5.39 -23.64
CA PHE A 338 -0.13 -4.67 -24.88
C PHE A 338 0.97 -4.94 -25.93
N TYR A 339 2.20 -5.11 -25.48
CA TYR A 339 3.36 -5.28 -26.37
C TYR A 339 3.90 -6.71 -26.43
N LYS A 340 3.34 -7.66 -25.67
CA LYS A 340 3.84 -9.05 -25.62
C LYS A 340 3.96 -9.70 -27.01
N ASP A 341 2.95 -9.51 -27.87
CA ASP A 341 2.91 -10.14 -29.17
C ASP A 341 4.00 -9.57 -30.11
N ASP A 342 4.29 -8.26 -30.03
CA ASP A 342 5.40 -7.64 -30.76
C ASP A 342 6.75 -8.14 -30.27
N ILE A 343 6.91 -8.29 -28.95
CA ILE A 343 8.15 -8.77 -28.33
C ILE A 343 8.41 -10.22 -28.77
N PHE A 344 7.40 -11.08 -28.72
CA PHE A 344 7.54 -12.49 -29.11
C PHE A 344 7.68 -12.70 -30.61
N GLN A 345 7.02 -11.88 -31.46
CA GLN A 345 7.20 -11.92 -32.90
C GLN A 345 8.62 -11.50 -33.30
N ASN A 346 9.17 -10.48 -32.67
CA ASN A 346 10.55 -10.04 -32.91
C ASN A 346 11.58 -11.10 -32.48
N ILE A 347 11.32 -11.81 -31.36
CA ILE A 347 12.19 -12.92 -30.90
C ILE A 347 12.11 -14.09 -31.87
N ARG A 348 10.90 -14.49 -32.31
CA ARG A 348 10.72 -15.59 -33.30
C ARG A 348 11.25 -15.24 -34.69
N GLY A 349 11.09 -14.00 -35.15
CA GLY A 349 11.63 -13.51 -36.41
C GLY A 349 13.16 -13.43 -36.42
N GLY A 350 13.78 -13.08 -35.29
CA GLY A 350 15.22 -13.09 -35.09
C GLY A 350 15.80 -14.50 -35.10
N THR A 351 15.08 -15.46 -34.54
CA THR A 351 15.52 -16.88 -34.52
C THR A 351 15.44 -17.53 -35.90
N LYS A 352 14.42 -17.23 -36.72
CA LYS A 352 14.34 -17.72 -38.11
C LYS A 352 15.48 -17.20 -38.97
N LYS A 353 15.88 -15.94 -38.84
CA LYS A 353 17.04 -15.40 -39.59
C LYS A 353 18.40 -15.96 -39.18
N ILE A 354 18.48 -16.61 -38.01
CA ILE A 354 19.72 -17.24 -37.53
C ILE A 354 19.83 -18.71 -38.00
N ILE A 355 18.68 -19.35 -38.25
CA ILE A 355 18.64 -20.77 -38.71
C ILE A 355 18.79 -20.88 -40.25
N GLU A 356 18.46 -19.80 -40.98
CA GLU A 356 18.58 -19.73 -42.45
C GLU A 356 19.94 -19.16 -42.93
N LYS A 357 20.90 -18.93 -42.04
CA LYS A 357 22.30 -18.61 -42.33
C LYS A 357 23.23 -19.70 -41.81
#